data_7e38994627bc78908aa5827149c8453e
#
_entry.id   7e38994627bc78908aa5827149c8453e
#
_cell.length_a   1.000
_cell.length_b   1.000
_cell.length_c   1.000
_cell.angle_alpha   90.00
_cell.angle_beta   90.00
_cell.angle_gamma   90.00
#
_symmetry.space_group_name_H-M   'P 1'
#
loop_
_entity.id
_entity.type
_entity.pdbx_description
1 polymer ?
#
loop_
_entity_poly.entity_id
_entity_poly.type
_entity_poly.pdbx_seq_one_letter_code
_entity_poly.pdbx_strand_id
1 'polypeptide(L)'
;MALQPDSIAYTEVNKKWKATVKVLLGVEAGNLAEYHDWISRRGSPRKTLRSSKSGKDVIFAAEDYPNSASVLAFDEVDFFKPYAPLSINDLKDIDSLIDAVSGRAAFTGNVILGNSKFVEGCANLVDCFFAYDCERASHCKYIAHSAQSVHSECMFGSSGAGYSSFCIKTSSSIHQTRTIEASKCDHCSDVYFSHGLVGCHDCMFCFNMKNTSHSIGNLKLSPDKYLQLKAKLVAEMGEMLLKEKKLPSLYELVSAAAPDYSPIKKAMESYPKSQTPAPDMATISKAFSETMNVVLGKPRQNLQKFEKWLLMHTRKSEPARSCASGAPLLVPEHTDFLLMPRDRLVSEEEAEFLGTKLALTPSDVQQLSLANAPKILSKIAYLSPEFNVGNCRNNPFCQVTFDSTDCYRTILSINAKQSGCNFWCRDSEHVFGSNEVRWSEFCVKCYRCEKIQRCYECDSCWDCSDCFFCHNCENVRDSMFCFNVKNKKYAIGNVELPREKYMEIKKAILLQLNSELESGSLSKWSIFNIVAR
;
A
#
# COMPACT_ATOMS: atom_id res chain seq x y z
N MET A 1 22.96 5.40 -2.80
CA MET A 1 23.36 6.80 -3.05
C MET A 1 23.24 7.55 -1.74
N ALA A 2 24.32 8.13 -1.21
CA ALA A 2 24.17 9.01 -0.06
C ALA A 2 23.28 10.17 -0.52
N LEU A 3 22.15 10.35 0.16
CA LEU A 3 21.20 11.43 -0.10
C LEU A 3 21.95 12.76 0.06
N GLN A 4 21.82 13.66 -0.90
CA GLN A 4 22.57 14.92 -0.90
C GLN A 4 21.78 15.99 -0.12
N PRO A 5 22.29 16.42 1.04
CA PRO A 5 21.58 17.44 1.85
C PRO A 5 21.53 18.84 1.23
N ASP A 6 22.20 19.05 0.09
CA ASP A 6 22.26 20.33 -0.61
C ASP A 6 21.41 20.38 -1.89
N SER A 7 20.64 19.33 -2.19
CA SER A 7 19.78 19.33 -3.38
C SER A 7 18.57 20.27 -3.23
N ILE A 8 18.06 20.76 -4.36
CA ILE A 8 16.85 21.60 -4.39
C ILE A 8 15.66 20.85 -3.77
N ALA A 9 15.55 19.55 -4.05
CA ALA A 9 14.51 18.71 -3.48
C ALA A 9 14.58 18.70 -1.96
N TYR A 10 15.73 18.38 -1.40
CA TYR A 10 15.95 18.36 0.06
C TYR A 10 15.71 19.73 0.69
N THR A 11 16.25 20.79 0.11
CA THR A 11 16.15 22.16 0.65
C THR A 11 14.69 22.58 0.83
N GLU A 12 13.86 22.41 -0.20
CA GLU A 12 12.45 22.80 -0.13
C GLU A 12 11.62 21.88 0.78
N VAL A 13 11.88 20.57 0.75
CA VAL A 13 11.24 19.61 1.65
C VAL A 13 11.61 19.91 3.11
N ASN A 14 12.87 20.25 3.39
CA ASN A 14 13.35 20.60 4.75
C ASN A 14 12.68 21.88 5.29
N LYS A 15 12.45 22.90 4.45
CA LYS A 15 11.66 24.08 4.84
C LYS A 15 10.25 23.69 5.25
N LYS A 16 9.60 22.81 4.48
CA LYS A 16 8.24 22.34 4.76
C LYS A 16 8.19 21.40 5.97
N TRP A 17 9.23 20.61 6.21
CA TRP A 17 9.39 19.85 7.44
C TRP A 17 9.33 20.75 8.68
N LYS A 18 10.17 21.79 8.73
CA LYS A 18 10.21 22.75 9.84
C LYS A 18 8.85 23.45 10.03
N ALA A 19 8.22 23.87 8.93
CA ALA A 19 6.89 24.47 8.99
C ALA A 19 5.83 23.50 9.51
N THR A 20 5.87 22.23 9.09
CA THR A 20 4.93 21.20 9.54
C THR A 20 5.07 20.93 11.03
N VAL A 21 6.30 20.75 11.53
CA VAL A 21 6.53 20.58 12.97
C VAL A 21 6.06 21.79 13.77
N LYS A 22 6.32 23.00 13.29
CA LYS A 22 5.81 24.23 13.92
C LYS A 22 4.29 24.29 13.97
N VAL A 23 3.61 23.90 12.88
CA VAL A 23 2.14 23.85 12.83
C VAL A 23 1.58 22.82 13.82
N LEU A 24 2.22 21.65 13.93
CA LEU A 24 1.73 20.54 14.75
C LEU A 24 2.12 20.66 16.23
N LEU A 25 3.33 21.08 16.52
CA LEU A 25 3.90 21.06 17.87
C LEU A 25 4.30 22.43 18.43
N GLY A 26 4.20 23.49 17.63
CA GLY A 26 4.55 24.84 18.07
C GLY A 26 6.06 25.10 18.27
N VAL A 27 6.94 24.16 17.92
CA VAL A 27 8.39 24.24 18.12
C VAL A 27 9.17 24.38 16.81
N GLU A 28 10.35 24.96 16.89
CA GLU A 28 11.26 25.06 15.74
C GLU A 28 12.14 23.81 15.64
N ALA A 29 11.83 22.93 14.71
CA ALA A 29 12.61 21.71 14.48
C ALA A 29 13.97 21.99 13.82
N GLY A 30 14.94 21.12 14.08
CA GLY A 30 16.18 21.04 13.32
C GLY A 30 15.95 20.58 11.87
N ASN A 31 17.03 20.30 11.17
CA ASN A 31 16.96 19.83 9.78
C ASN A 31 16.35 18.42 9.69
N LEU A 32 15.60 18.14 8.64
CA LEU A 32 14.98 16.85 8.40
C LEU A 32 15.94 15.66 8.56
N ALA A 33 17.19 15.82 8.13
CA ALA A 33 18.22 14.79 8.25
C ALA A 33 18.50 14.36 9.70
N GLU A 34 18.30 15.24 10.69
CA GLU A 34 18.48 14.91 12.11
C GLU A 34 17.40 13.92 12.62
N TYR A 35 16.30 13.79 11.90
CA TYR A 35 15.14 12.95 12.25
C TYR A 35 15.01 11.72 11.32
N HIS A 36 15.99 11.49 10.45
CA HIS A 36 15.95 10.44 9.43
C HIS A 36 15.60 9.07 10.02
N ASP A 37 16.29 8.63 11.06
CA ASP A 37 16.08 7.31 11.68
C ASP A 37 14.67 7.14 12.28
N TRP A 38 14.07 8.21 12.74
CA TRP A 38 12.71 8.18 13.26
C TRP A 38 11.68 8.14 12.14
N ILE A 39 11.84 9.00 11.13
CA ILE A 39 10.85 9.15 10.05
C ILE A 39 10.93 7.97 9.07
N SER A 40 12.13 7.49 8.73
CA SER A 40 12.33 6.43 7.74
C SER A 40 11.88 5.03 8.18
N ARG A 41 11.68 4.79 9.48
CA ARG A 41 11.33 3.47 10.05
C ARG A 41 10.07 2.83 9.48
N ARG A 42 9.19 3.60 8.82
CA ARG A 42 7.94 3.10 8.22
C ARG A 42 7.98 3.04 6.69
N GLY A 43 9.16 3.12 6.09
CA GLY A 43 9.31 2.94 4.65
C GLY A 43 8.82 1.56 4.20
N SER A 44 8.19 1.49 3.05
CA SER A 44 7.85 0.21 2.43
C SER A 44 9.12 -0.53 2.00
N PRO A 45 9.12 -1.88 1.97
CA PRO A 45 10.25 -2.64 1.48
C PRO A 45 10.62 -2.22 0.05
N ARG A 46 11.89 -1.91 -0.15
CA ARG A 46 12.45 -1.56 -1.46
C ARG A 46 13.75 -2.31 -1.71
N LYS A 47 14.09 -2.47 -2.97
CA LYS A 47 15.32 -3.13 -3.40
C LYS A 47 16.18 -2.16 -4.20
N THR A 48 17.48 -2.18 -3.95
CA THR A 48 18.44 -1.42 -4.75
C THR A 48 19.35 -2.41 -5.47
N LEU A 49 19.44 -2.27 -6.79
CA LEU A 49 20.32 -3.05 -7.67
C LEU A 49 21.26 -2.09 -8.42
N ARG A 50 22.26 -2.63 -9.11
CA ARG A 50 23.18 -1.85 -9.93
C ARG A 50 22.77 -1.86 -11.40
N SER A 51 22.71 -0.69 -12.03
CA SER A 51 22.43 -0.59 -13.46
C SER A 51 23.45 -1.41 -14.27
N SER A 52 22.97 -2.25 -15.15
CA SER A 52 23.78 -3.00 -16.12
C SER A 52 24.48 -2.09 -17.14
N LYS A 53 24.02 -0.84 -17.30
CA LYS A 53 24.56 0.14 -18.25
C LYS A 53 25.60 1.06 -17.63
N SER A 54 25.30 1.65 -16.47
CA SER A 54 26.15 2.69 -15.86
C SER A 54 26.74 2.30 -14.49
N GLY A 55 26.26 1.22 -13.90
CA GLY A 55 26.64 0.84 -12.52
C GLY A 55 26.04 1.71 -11.42
N LYS A 56 25.17 2.68 -11.74
CA LYS A 56 24.51 3.51 -10.71
C LYS A 56 23.43 2.73 -9.95
N ASP A 57 23.06 3.23 -8.79
CA ASP A 57 21.99 2.64 -7.99
C ASP A 57 20.63 2.79 -8.68
N VAL A 58 19.91 1.67 -8.75
CA VAL A 58 18.56 1.57 -9.30
C VAL A 58 17.63 1.10 -8.20
N ILE A 59 16.70 1.95 -7.80
CA ILE A 59 15.75 1.71 -6.72
C ILE A 59 14.46 1.15 -7.31
N PHE A 60 14.03 0.02 -6.77
CA PHE A 60 12.73 -0.60 -7.03
C PHE A 60 11.84 -0.47 -5.82
N ALA A 61 10.59 -0.12 -6.04
CA ALA A 61 9.58 -0.05 -4.99
C ALA A 61 9.01 -1.46 -4.63
N ALA A 62 9.76 -2.53 -4.85
CA ALA A 62 9.41 -3.91 -4.53
C ALA A 62 10.67 -4.77 -4.39
N GLU A 63 10.54 -5.92 -3.73
CA GLU A 63 11.63 -6.87 -3.49
C GLU A 63 11.67 -8.04 -4.47
N ASP A 64 10.61 -8.19 -5.29
CA ASP A 64 10.40 -9.36 -6.17
C ASP A 64 11.45 -9.51 -7.29
N TYR A 65 12.15 -8.46 -7.64
CA TYR A 65 13.15 -8.48 -8.72
C TYR A 65 14.36 -9.34 -8.34
N PRO A 66 14.77 -10.31 -9.18
CA PRO A 66 15.94 -11.16 -8.89
C PRO A 66 17.26 -10.37 -8.85
N ASN A 67 18.19 -10.79 -8.00
CA ASN A 67 19.51 -10.16 -7.92
C ASN A 67 20.34 -10.35 -9.19
N SER A 68 20.09 -11.41 -9.95
CA SER A 68 20.77 -11.75 -11.21
C SER A 68 20.20 -11.04 -12.43
N ALA A 69 19.07 -10.32 -12.28
CA ALA A 69 18.40 -9.68 -13.42
C ALA A 69 19.22 -8.50 -13.97
N SER A 70 19.16 -8.32 -15.29
CA SER A 70 19.60 -7.09 -15.93
C SER A 70 18.66 -5.94 -15.55
N VAL A 71 19.22 -4.82 -15.07
CA VAL A 71 18.43 -3.67 -14.65
C VAL A 71 18.96 -2.37 -15.25
N LEU A 72 18.04 -1.43 -15.48
CA LEU A 72 18.33 -0.08 -15.98
C LEU A 72 17.65 0.94 -15.07
N ALA A 73 18.24 2.11 -14.92
CA ALA A 73 17.51 3.24 -14.37
C ALA A 73 16.60 3.84 -15.48
N PHE A 74 15.49 4.43 -15.10
CA PHE A 74 14.48 4.94 -16.02
C PHE A 74 15.04 5.95 -17.03
N ASP A 75 15.98 6.82 -16.63
CA ASP A 75 16.66 7.79 -17.49
C ASP A 75 17.72 7.18 -18.43
N GLU A 76 18.01 5.89 -18.30
CA GLU A 76 18.91 5.14 -19.20
C GLU A 76 18.16 4.38 -20.29
N VAL A 77 16.83 4.31 -20.19
CA VAL A 77 15.99 3.55 -21.12
C VAL A 77 15.83 4.30 -22.42
N ASP A 78 16.13 3.63 -23.52
CA ASP A 78 15.75 4.06 -24.87
C ASP A 78 14.49 3.31 -25.32
N PHE A 79 13.33 3.94 -25.14
CA PHE A 79 12.03 3.37 -25.50
C PHE A 79 11.82 3.14 -27.00
N PHE A 80 12.67 3.72 -27.84
CA PHE A 80 12.57 3.64 -29.28
C PHE A 80 13.72 2.83 -29.91
N LYS A 81 14.52 2.18 -29.07
CA LYS A 81 15.62 1.32 -29.52
C LYS A 81 15.12 0.31 -30.58
N PRO A 82 15.75 0.25 -31.78
CA PRO A 82 15.44 -0.77 -32.73
C PRO A 82 15.94 -2.15 -32.30
N TYR A 83 15.14 -3.17 -32.55
CA TYR A 83 15.50 -4.56 -32.29
C TYR A 83 15.53 -5.37 -33.55
N ALA A 84 16.47 -6.30 -33.66
CA ALA A 84 16.53 -7.25 -34.76
C ALA A 84 15.26 -8.13 -34.83
N PRO A 85 14.78 -8.55 -35.99
CA PRO A 85 13.68 -9.49 -36.10
C PRO A 85 13.92 -10.75 -35.26
N LEU A 86 12.83 -11.35 -34.77
CA LEU A 86 12.87 -12.65 -34.10
C LEU A 86 12.78 -13.77 -35.17
N SER A 87 13.46 -14.88 -34.95
CA SER A 87 13.27 -16.10 -35.73
C SER A 87 11.92 -16.72 -35.36
N ILE A 88 10.86 -16.35 -36.06
CA ILE A 88 9.47 -16.70 -35.76
C ILE A 88 9.26 -18.24 -35.73
N ASN A 89 10.00 -18.98 -36.52
CA ASN A 89 9.88 -20.44 -36.60
C ASN A 89 10.41 -21.15 -35.36
N ASP A 90 11.20 -20.48 -34.55
CA ASP A 90 11.76 -20.99 -33.30
C ASP A 90 10.86 -20.71 -32.06
N LEU A 91 9.82 -19.89 -32.21
CA LEU A 91 8.89 -19.52 -31.15
C LEU A 91 7.75 -20.54 -31.04
N LYS A 92 7.97 -21.63 -30.33
CA LYS A 92 7.02 -22.76 -30.23
C LYS A 92 6.26 -22.81 -28.92
N ASP A 93 6.86 -22.33 -27.85
CA ASP A 93 6.35 -22.39 -26.48
C ASP A 93 6.92 -21.22 -25.62
N ILE A 94 6.55 -21.16 -24.36
CA ILE A 94 7.00 -20.09 -23.45
C ILE A 94 8.51 -20.15 -23.23
N ASP A 95 9.12 -21.34 -23.13
CA ASP A 95 10.56 -21.50 -22.92
C ASP A 95 11.35 -20.93 -24.10
N SER A 96 11.00 -21.32 -25.32
CA SER A 96 11.66 -20.81 -26.55
C SER A 96 11.46 -19.28 -26.72
N LEU A 97 10.31 -18.75 -26.32
CA LEU A 97 10.08 -17.30 -26.28
C LEU A 97 11.00 -16.60 -25.28
N ILE A 98 11.11 -17.09 -24.06
CA ILE A 98 12.00 -16.53 -23.04
C ILE A 98 13.45 -16.54 -23.53
N ASP A 99 13.91 -17.62 -24.10
CA ASP A 99 15.27 -17.71 -24.65
C ASP A 99 15.51 -16.68 -25.77
N ALA A 100 14.54 -16.52 -26.68
CA ALA A 100 14.62 -15.55 -27.78
C ALA A 100 14.62 -14.08 -27.32
N VAL A 101 14.00 -13.75 -26.15
CA VAL A 101 13.90 -12.38 -25.67
C VAL A 101 14.87 -12.07 -24.52
N SER A 102 15.58 -13.04 -23.97
CA SER A 102 16.45 -12.88 -22.79
C SER A 102 17.46 -11.74 -22.91
N GLY A 103 18.09 -11.58 -24.07
CA GLY A 103 19.04 -10.47 -24.35
C GLY A 103 18.39 -9.09 -24.52
N ARG A 104 17.05 -9.00 -24.51
CA ARG A 104 16.28 -7.74 -24.67
C ARG A 104 15.58 -7.34 -23.40
N ALA A 105 15.49 -8.23 -22.45
CA ALA A 105 14.74 -8.06 -21.22
C ALA A 105 15.62 -7.43 -20.14
N ALA A 106 15.19 -6.29 -19.64
CA ALA A 106 15.79 -5.62 -18.47
C ALA A 106 14.69 -4.97 -17.66
N PHE A 107 14.78 -5.09 -16.32
CA PHE A 107 13.87 -4.38 -15.44
C PHE A 107 14.29 -2.93 -15.27
N THR A 108 13.33 -2.05 -15.06
CA THR A 108 13.59 -0.63 -14.91
C THR A 108 13.12 -0.13 -13.54
N GLY A 109 14.02 0.46 -12.79
CA GLY A 109 13.74 1.15 -11.54
C GLY A 109 13.93 2.66 -11.65
N ASN A 110 13.86 3.38 -10.52
CA ASN A 110 13.84 4.85 -10.48
C ASN A 110 12.77 5.45 -11.41
N VAL A 111 11.59 4.81 -11.48
CA VAL A 111 10.53 5.21 -12.41
C VAL A 111 9.91 6.52 -11.94
N ILE A 112 10.06 7.58 -12.71
CA ILE A 112 9.53 8.91 -12.46
C ILE A 112 8.74 9.34 -13.70
N LEU A 113 7.42 9.49 -13.54
CA LEU A 113 6.49 9.72 -14.63
C LEU A 113 5.79 11.09 -14.53
N GLY A 114 5.12 11.47 -15.59
CA GLY A 114 4.35 12.72 -15.69
C GLY A 114 5.24 13.96 -15.57
N ASN A 115 4.71 15.00 -14.94
CA ASN A 115 5.40 16.28 -14.74
C ASN A 115 6.23 16.33 -13.44
N SER A 116 6.66 15.19 -12.92
CA SER A 116 7.44 15.14 -11.68
C SER A 116 8.76 15.92 -11.79
N LYS A 117 9.04 16.75 -10.77
CA LYS A 117 10.26 17.59 -10.73
C LYS A 117 10.80 17.68 -9.31
N PHE A 118 12.12 17.86 -9.18
CA PHE A 118 12.81 17.98 -7.90
C PHE A 118 12.54 16.75 -7.01
N VAL A 119 12.81 15.58 -7.55
CA VAL A 119 12.64 14.29 -6.88
C VAL A 119 14.01 13.61 -6.72
N GLU A 120 14.28 13.08 -5.53
CA GLU A 120 15.57 12.46 -5.20
C GLU A 120 15.38 11.21 -4.33
N GLY A 121 16.13 10.15 -4.64
CA GLY A 121 16.02 8.88 -3.91
C GLY A 121 14.67 8.18 -4.06
N CYS A 122 13.95 8.47 -5.14
CA CYS A 122 12.55 8.08 -5.30
C CYS A 122 12.36 7.00 -6.37
N ALA A 123 11.26 6.23 -6.23
CA ALA A 123 10.83 5.26 -7.22
C ALA A 123 9.30 5.21 -7.32
N ASN A 124 8.78 5.00 -8.54
CA ASN A 124 7.34 4.94 -8.85
C ASN A 124 6.58 6.20 -8.42
N LEU A 125 7.05 7.34 -8.91
CA LEU A 125 6.36 8.62 -8.72
C LEU A 125 5.68 9.09 -10.00
N VAL A 126 4.51 9.71 -9.85
CA VAL A 126 3.74 10.31 -10.95
C VAL A 126 3.26 11.70 -10.53
N ASP A 127 3.55 12.73 -11.31
CA ASP A 127 3.13 14.12 -11.06
C ASP A 127 3.45 14.61 -9.64
N CYS A 128 4.65 14.30 -9.14
CA CYS A 128 5.11 14.69 -7.82
C CYS A 128 6.15 15.82 -7.89
N PHE A 129 6.09 16.74 -6.92
CA PHE A 129 7.01 17.88 -6.81
C PHE A 129 7.66 17.92 -5.43
N PHE A 130 8.98 18.10 -5.39
CA PHE A 130 9.74 18.15 -4.15
C PHE A 130 9.51 16.89 -3.28
N ALA A 131 9.91 15.75 -3.82
CA ALA A 131 9.88 14.47 -3.12
C ALA A 131 11.29 13.97 -2.80
N TYR A 132 11.50 13.54 -1.58
CA TYR A 132 12.79 13.10 -1.08
C TYR A 132 12.69 11.74 -0.39
N ASP A 133 13.39 10.74 -0.91
CA ASP A 133 13.38 9.37 -0.40
C ASP A 133 11.95 8.78 -0.27
N CYS A 134 11.18 8.88 -1.36
CA CYS A 134 9.78 8.46 -1.43
C CYS A 134 9.56 7.36 -2.47
N GLU A 135 8.47 6.63 -2.30
CA GLU A 135 8.08 5.62 -3.26
C GLU A 135 6.56 5.52 -3.40
N ARG A 136 6.10 5.12 -4.60
CA ARG A 136 4.68 4.89 -4.88
C ARG A 136 3.80 6.09 -4.53
N ALA A 137 4.16 7.26 -5.01
CA ALA A 137 3.37 8.47 -4.77
C ALA A 137 2.88 9.08 -6.07
N SER A 138 1.67 9.64 -6.04
CA SER A 138 1.12 10.35 -7.19
C SER A 138 0.43 11.66 -6.78
N HIS A 139 0.64 12.72 -7.58
CA HIS A 139 0.06 14.06 -7.34
C HIS A 139 0.39 14.61 -5.95
N CYS A 140 1.60 14.36 -5.47
CA CYS A 140 2.04 14.77 -4.15
C CYS A 140 3.07 15.90 -4.21
N LYS A 141 3.15 16.69 -3.12
CA LYS A 141 4.07 17.81 -3.02
C LYS A 141 4.68 17.92 -1.62
N TYR A 142 5.98 18.21 -1.56
CA TYR A 142 6.72 18.35 -0.30
C TYR A 142 6.60 17.10 0.59
N ILE A 143 6.99 15.96 0.05
CA ILE A 143 6.94 14.69 0.76
C ILE A 143 8.34 14.12 1.03
N ALA A 144 8.55 13.53 2.20
CA ALA A 144 9.80 12.82 2.52
C ALA A 144 9.56 11.52 3.29
N HIS A 145 10.39 10.51 2.99
CA HIS A 145 10.34 9.20 3.64
C HIS A 145 8.93 8.60 3.68
N SER A 146 8.15 8.87 2.64
CA SER A 146 6.73 8.52 2.55
C SER A 146 6.47 7.56 1.40
N ALA A 147 5.49 6.68 1.59
CA ALA A 147 5.12 5.68 0.60
C ALA A 147 3.61 5.62 0.39
N GLN A 148 3.17 5.17 -0.80
CA GLN A 148 1.76 4.95 -1.12
C GLN A 148 0.89 6.19 -0.83
N SER A 149 1.39 7.36 -1.20
CA SER A 149 0.72 8.64 -0.97
C SER A 149 0.09 9.16 -2.25
N VAL A 150 -1.13 9.69 -2.15
CA VAL A 150 -1.89 10.19 -3.30
C VAL A 150 -2.54 11.53 -2.97
N HIS A 151 -2.40 12.52 -3.88
CA HIS A 151 -3.00 13.86 -3.72
C HIS A 151 -2.71 14.50 -2.35
N SER A 152 -1.47 14.43 -1.89
CA SER A 152 -1.11 14.83 -0.54
C SER A 152 0.04 15.85 -0.51
N GLU A 153 0.07 16.67 0.52
CA GLU A 153 1.08 17.74 0.69
C GLU A 153 1.65 17.74 2.12
N CYS A 154 2.95 18.03 2.25
CA CYS A 154 3.63 18.11 3.55
C CYS A 154 3.50 16.81 4.36
N MET A 155 3.88 15.68 3.75
CA MET A 155 3.83 14.35 4.36
C MET A 155 5.23 13.87 4.72
N PHE A 156 5.41 13.44 5.96
CA PHE A 156 6.72 13.00 6.47
C PHE A 156 6.61 11.65 7.18
N GLY A 157 7.32 10.63 6.66
CA GLY A 157 7.31 9.27 7.22
C GLY A 157 5.95 8.60 7.20
N SER A 158 5.07 8.95 6.26
CA SER A 158 3.70 8.46 6.17
C SER A 158 3.56 7.35 5.13
N SER A 159 2.61 6.44 5.32
CA SER A 159 2.40 5.31 4.42
C SER A 159 0.92 5.00 4.21
N GLY A 160 0.49 4.82 2.94
CA GLY A 160 -0.91 4.55 2.63
C GLY A 160 -1.84 5.72 2.98
N ALA A 161 -1.37 6.97 2.76
CA ALA A 161 -2.16 8.16 3.06
C ALA A 161 -2.56 8.89 1.77
N GLY A 162 -3.82 9.29 1.68
CA GLY A 162 -4.36 10.00 0.53
C GLY A 162 -5.12 11.27 0.91
N TYR A 163 -5.13 12.27 0.00
CA TYR A 163 -5.86 13.53 0.17
C TYR A 163 -5.58 14.22 1.52
N SER A 164 -4.31 14.22 1.93
CA SER A 164 -3.92 14.58 3.28
C SER A 164 -2.86 15.68 3.29
N SER A 165 -2.80 16.45 4.38
CA SER A 165 -1.83 17.54 4.51
C SER A 165 -1.32 17.73 5.93
N PHE A 166 -0.06 18.16 6.06
CA PHE A 166 0.62 18.39 7.34
C PHE A 166 0.58 17.16 8.25
N CYS A 167 1.05 16.02 7.75
CA CYS A 167 1.01 14.75 8.47
C CYS A 167 2.41 14.22 8.73
N ILE A 168 2.64 13.73 9.95
CA ILE A 168 3.87 13.03 10.35
C ILE A 168 3.49 11.63 10.82
N LYS A 169 4.06 10.60 10.18
CA LYS A 169 3.85 9.18 10.52
C LYS A 169 2.37 8.79 10.58
N THR A 170 1.61 9.26 9.60
CA THR A 170 0.21 8.88 9.39
C THR A 170 0.14 7.69 8.44
N SER A 171 -0.70 6.72 8.76
CA SER A 171 -0.74 5.47 8.01
C SER A 171 -2.15 4.95 7.74
N SER A 172 -2.35 4.29 6.59
CA SER A 172 -3.61 3.66 6.16
C SER A 172 -4.82 4.59 6.35
N SER A 173 -4.66 5.87 5.98
CA SER A 173 -5.60 6.95 6.32
C SER A 173 -5.91 7.83 5.10
N ILE A 174 -7.12 8.38 5.03
CA ILE A 174 -7.54 9.27 3.94
C ILE A 174 -8.13 10.55 4.52
N HIS A 175 -8.01 11.70 3.80
CA HIS A 175 -8.56 13.00 4.19
C HIS A 175 -8.10 13.47 5.57
N GLN A 176 -6.79 13.44 5.80
CA GLN A 176 -6.19 13.87 7.07
C GLN A 176 -5.61 15.27 7.00
N THR A 177 -5.79 16.04 8.06
CA THR A 177 -5.15 17.36 8.17
C THR A 177 -4.58 17.57 9.57
N ARG A 178 -3.29 17.91 9.65
CA ARG A 178 -2.57 18.15 10.91
C ARG A 178 -2.61 16.94 11.86
N THR A 179 -1.91 15.86 11.48
CA THR A 179 -1.88 14.63 12.28
C THR A 179 -0.46 14.15 12.59
N ILE A 180 -0.29 13.55 13.76
CA ILE A 180 0.93 12.84 14.17
C ILE A 180 0.55 11.46 14.69
N GLU A 181 1.22 10.40 14.20
CA GLU A 181 1.00 9.04 14.67
C GLU A 181 -0.49 8.64 14.61
N ALA A 182 -1.17 8.99 13.51
CA ALA A 182 -2.54 8.60 13.23
C ALA A 182 -2.58 7.38 12.30
N SER A 183 -3.36 6.39 12.66
CA SER A 183 -3.48 5.15 11.88
C SER A 183 -4.93 4.77 11.67
N LYS A 184 -5.29 4.39 10.42
CA LYS A 184 -6.65 4.01 10.03
C LYS A 184 -7.67 5.09 10.41
N CYS A 185 -7.43 6.29 9.94
CA CYS A 185 -8.31 7.42 10.16
C CYS A 185 -8.88 7.93 8.84
N ASP A 186 -10.14 8.38 8.85
CA ASP A 186 -10.78 8.97 7.69
C ASP A 186 -11.51 10.27 8.07
N HIS A 187 -11.37 11.32 7.22
CA HIS A 187 -11.96 12.65 7.44
C HIS A 187 -11.64 13.22 8.83
N CYS A 188 -10.36 13.21 9.22
CA CYS A 188 -9.95 13.67 10.54
C CYS A 188 -8.99 14.85 10.48
N SER A 189 -9.03 15.70 11.52
CA SER A 189 -8.10 16.82 11.66
C SER A 189 -7.66 17.01 13.12
N ASP A 190 -6.42 17.51 13.30
CA ASP A 190 -5.83 17.75 14.63
C ASP A 190 -5.83 16.48 15.50
N VAL A 191 -5.37 15.37 14.91
CA VAL A 191 -5.35 14.05 15.55
C VAL A 191 -3.93 13.63 15.91
N TYR A 192 -3.73 13.21 17.15
CA TYR A 192 -2.43 12.83 17.70
C TYR A 192 -2.50 11.45 18.36
N PHE A 193 -1.58 10.54 18.02
CA PHE A 193 -1.47 9.21 18.63
C PHE A 193 -2.79 8.46 18.74
N SER A 194 -3.49 8.32 17.62
CA SER A 194 -4.84 7.76 17.62
C SER A 194 -5.02 6.70 16.52
N HIS A 195 -5.99 5.81 16.71
CA HIS A 195 -6.25 4.70 15.79
C HIS A 195 -7.75 4.49 15.57
N GLY A 196 -8.15 4.24 14.30
CA GLY A 196 -9.52 3.86 13.96
C GLY A 196 -10.54 4.99 14.11
N LEU A 197 -10.19 6.23 13.71
CA LEU A 197 -11.08 7.37 13.84
C LEU A 197 -11.75 7.74 12.52
N VAL A 198 -13.04 8.02 12.54
CA VAL A 198 -13.81 8.46 11.36
C VAL A 198 -14.58 9.75 11.69
N GLY A 199 -14.39 10.80 10.88
CA GLY A 199 -15.08 12.08 11.07
C GLY A 199 -14.74 12.79 12.38
N CYS A 200 -13.52 12.63 12.89
CA CYS A 200 -13.11 13.14 14.18
C CYS A 200 -12.16 14.33 14.04
N HIS A 201 -12.27 15.28 14.95
CA HIS A 201 -11.33 16.41 15.02
C HIS A 201 -10.96 16.74 16.48
N ASP A 202 -9.76 17.32 16.66
CA ASP A 202 -9.26 17.63 18.00
C ASP A 202 -9.28 16.39 18.92
N CYS A 203 -8.57 15.33 18.52
CA CYS A 203 -8.52 14.07 19.27
C CYS A 203 -7.08 13.64 19.58
N MET A 204 -6.82 13.20 20.80
CA MET A 204 -5.52 12.72 21.24
C MET A 204 -5.65 11.40 21.98
N PHE A 205 -4.80 10.42 21.64
CA PHE A 205 -4.82 9.09 22.27
C PHE A 205 -6.19 8.41 22.25
N CYS A 206 -6.92 8.58 21.12
CA CYS A 206 -8.27 8.04 20.94
C CYS A 206 -8.25 6.78 20.06
N PHE A 207 -9.17 5.87 20.34
CA PHE A 207 -9.24 4.56 19.67
C PHE A 207 -10.67 4.26 19.24
N ASN A 208 -10.86 3.95 17.95
CA ASN A 208 -12.10 3.42 17.37
C ASN A 208 -13.34 4.31 17.59
N MET A 209 -13.19 5.62 17.40
CA MET A 209 -14.28 6.59 17.60
C MET A 209 -14.80 7.14 16.27
N LYS A 210 -16.07 7.50 16.24
CA LYS A 210 -16.71 8.12 15.09
C LYS A 210 -17.39 9.45 15.47
N ASN A 211 -17.31 10.45 14.58
CA ASN A 211 -18.03 11.72 14.65
C ASN A 211 -17.92 12.43 16.01
N THR A 212 -16.69 12.56 16.51
CA THR A 212 -16.44 13.20 17.81
C THR A 212 -15.38 14.29 17.73
N SER A 213 -15.36 15.12 18.76
CA SER A 213 -14.38 16.20 18.88
C SER A 213 -13.99 16.46 20.32
N HIS A 214 -12.86 17.17 20.52
CA HIS A 214 -12.35 17.58 21.84
C HIS A 214 -12.23 16.38 22.80
N SER A 215 -11.61 15.29 22.33
CA SER A 215 -11.53 14.04 23.09
C SER A 215 -10.08 13.66 23.39
N ILE A 216 -9.82 13.22 24.62
CA ILE A 216 -8.53 12.64 25.04
C ILE A 216 -8.80 11.27 25.66
N GLY A 217 -8.18 10.21 25.12
CA GLY A 217 -8.40 8.84 25.62
C GLY A 217 -9.87 8.43 25.59
N ASN A 218 -10.57 8.72 24.49
CA ASN A 218 -12.01 8.52 24.27
C ASN A 218 -12.93 9.33 25.20
N LEU A 219 -12.40 10.09 26.15
CA LEU A 219 -13.20 10.95 27.00
C LEU A 219 -13.46 12.30 26.31
N LYS A 220 -14.73 12.61 26.05
CA LYS A 220 -15.14 13.91 25.53
C LYS A 220 -15.01 14.98 26.62
N LEU A 221 -14.41 16.11 26.28
CA LEU A 221 -14.15 17.24 27.17
C LEU A 221 -14.86 18.50 26.70
N SER A 222 -14.98 19.50 27.57
CA SER A 222 -15.32 20.86 27.13
C SER A 222 -14.16 21.42 26.25
N PRO A 223 -14.45 22.32 25.30
CA PRO A 223 -13.41 22.91 24.45
C PRO A 223 -12.25 23.51 25.25
N ASP A 224 -12.53 24.29 26.30
CA ASP A 224 -11.51 24.94 27.10
C ASP A 224 -10.61 23.92 27.82
N LYS A 225 -11.23 22.87 28.40
CA LYS A 225 -10.48 21.82 29.10
C LYS A 225 -9.62 21.02 28.12
N TYR A 226 -10.16 20.72 26.92
CA TYR A 226 -9.41 20.06 25.88
C TYR A 226 -8.19 20.89 25.46
N LEU A 227 -8.38 22.18 25.16
CA LEU A 227 -7.29 23.07 24.74
C LEU A 227 -6.18 23.18 25.80
N GLN A 228 -6.56 23.28 27.09
CA GLN A 228 -5.59 23.29 28.17
C GLN A 228 -4.73 22.03 28.23
N LEU A 229 -5.36 20.86 28.10
CA LEU A 229 -4.65 19.56 28.14
C LEU A 229 -3.86 19.30 26.87
N LYS A 230 -4.42 19.66 25.71
CA LYS A 230 -3.73 19.61 24.41
C LYS A 230 -2.43 20.43 24.46
N ALA A 231 -2.49 21.65 24.97
CA ALA A 231 -1.31 22.52 25.07
C ALA A 231 -0.19 21.86 25.90
N LYS A 232 -0.54 21.26 27.06
CA LYS A 232 0.42 20.51 27.89
C LYS A 232 1.06 19.34 27.13
N LEU A 233 0.25 18.49 26.50
CA LEU A 233 0.74 17.30 25.79
C LEU A 233 1.56 17.64 24.54
N VAL A 234 1.13 18.67 23.80
CA VAL A 234 1.86 19.15 22.61
C VAL A 234 3.22 19.75 23.02
N ALA A 235 3.28 20.51 24.11
CA ALA A 235 4.56 21.02 24.64
C ALA A 235 5.52 19.87 25.00
N GLU A 236 5.03 18.85 25.72
CA GLU A 236 5.82 17.66 26.06
C GLU A 236 6.33 16.91 24.81
N MET A 237 5.47 16.75 23.79
CA MET A 237 5.88 16.17 22.49
C MET A 237 6.95 17.02 21.81
N GLY A 238 6.80 18.34 21.79
CA GLY A 238 7.76 19.27 21.21
C GLY A 238 9.12 19.21 21.89
N GLU A 239 9.16 19.25 23.21
CA GLU A 239 10.39 19.12 24.01
C GLU A 239 11.09 17.78 23.75
N MET A 240 10.35 16.67 23.78
CA MET A 240 10.90 15.35 23.49
C MET A 240 11.46 15.28 22.05
N LEU A 241 10.72 15.77 21.06
CA LEU A 241 11.17 15.77 19.67
C LEU A 241 12.47 16.56 19.49
N LEU A 242 12.60 17.71 20.11
CA LEU A 242 13.82 18.54 20.01
C LEU A 242 15.01 17.86 20.69
N LYS A 243 14.80 17.22 21.83
CA LYS A 243 15.83 16.57 22.64
C LYS A 243 16.26 15.21 22.06
N GLU A 244 15.28 14.33 21.81
CA GLU A 244 15.54 12.93 21.45
C GLU A 244 15.61 12.71 19.94
N LYS A 245 15.26 13.72 19.12
CA LYS A 245 15.10 13.66 17.66
C LYS A 245 14.11 12.60 17.19
N LYS A 246 13.22 12.17 18.06
CA LYS A 246 12.16 11.18 17.82
C LYS A 246 11.02 11.33 18.81
N LEU A 247 9.85 10.81 18.45
CA LEU A 247 8.77 10.48 19.36
C LEU A 247 8.58 8.96 19.38
N PRO A 248 8.04 8.37 20.44
CA PRO A 248 7.59 6.99 20.41
C PRO A 248 6.48 6.84 19.35
N SER A 249 6.38 5.71 18.72
CA SER A 249 5.21 5.45 17.87
C SER A 249 3.98 5.13 18.73
N LEU A 250 2.78 5.30 18.16
CA LEU A 250 1.54 4.86 18.79
C LEU A 250 1.65 3.39 19.27
N TYR A 251 2.16 2.51 18.43
CA TYR A 251 2.26 1.09 18.74
C TYR A 251 3.34 0.77 19.79
N GLU A 252 4.44 1.52 19.83
CA GLU A 252 5.43 1.43 20.92
C GLU A 252 4.81 1.82 22.25
N LEU A 253 4.03 2.91 22.30
CA LEU A 253 3.32 3.31 23.51
C LEU A 253 2.33 2.24 23.98
N VAL A 254 1.53 1.71 23.06
CA VAL A 254 0.52 0.69 23.36
C VAL A 254 1.15 -0.64 23.79
N SER A 255 2.30 -1.01 23.24
CA SER A 255 3.01 -2.26 23.56
C SER A 255 3.82 -2.20 24.86
N ALA A 256 4.16 -1.00 25.35
CA ALA A 256 5.06 -0.84 26.48
C ALA A 256 4.44 -1.21 27.85
N ALA A 257 3.13 -1.50 27.91
CA ALA A 257 2.46 -2.04 29.08
C ALA A 257 1.52 -3.18 28.69
N ALA A 258 1.39 -4.19 29.53
CA ALA A 258 0.41 -5.26 29.33
C ALA A 258 -1.03 -4.68 29.29
N PRO A 259 -1.93 -5.25 28.45
CA PRO A 259 -3.32 -4.80 28.40
C PRO A 259 -4.06 -5.07 29.72
N ASP A 260 -4.87 -4.11 30.14
CA ASP A 260 -5.86 -4.34 31.19
C ASP A 260 -7.14 -4.87 30.55
N TYR A 261 -7.36 -6.17 30.67
CA TYR A 261 -8.55 -6.81 30.09
C TYR A 261 -9.84 -6.62 30.92
N SER A 262 -9.78 -6.01 32.10
CA SER A 262 -10.97 -5.84 32.94
C SER A 262 -12.04 -4.95 32.29
N PRO A 263 -11.70 -3.77 31.70
CA PRO A 263 -12.67 -2.95 31.00
C PRO A 263 -13.29 -3.63 29.77
N ILE A 264 -12.48 -4.34 28.95
CA ILE A 264 -13.01 -5.01 27.77
C ILE A 264 -13.92 -6.19 28.14
N LYS A 265 -13.57 -7.00 29.11
CA LYS A 265 -14.43 -8.10 29.59
C LYS A 265 -15.79 -7.58 29.99
N LYS A 266 -15.83 -6.52 30.81
CA LYS A 266 -17.08 -5.87 31.24
C LYS A 266 -17.87 -5.29 30.07
N ALA A 267 -17.23 -4.63 29.12
CA ALA A 267 -17.88 -4.09 27.93
C ALA A 267 -18.50 -5.21 27.09
N MET A 268 -17.78 -6.30 26.86
CA MET A 268 -18.20 -7.43 26.04
C MET A 268 -19.40 -8.22 26.62
N GLU A 269 -19.72 -8.09 27.89
CA GLU A 269 -20.96 -8.68 28.48
C GLU A 269 -22.22 -8.15 27.77
N SER A 270 -22.17 -6.91 27.25
CA SER A 270 -23.27 -6.29 26.51
C SER A 270 -23.04 -6.26 24.99
N TYR A 271 -22.03 -6.97 24.50
CA TYR A 271 -21.76 -7.02 23.07
C TYR A 271 -22.87 -7.78 22.34
N PRO A 272 -23.50 -7.21 21.32
CA PRO A 272 -24.53 -7.89 20.56
C PRO A 272 -23.95 -9.08 19.83
N LYS A 273 -24.66 -10.22 19.82
CA LYS A 273 -24.24 -11.33 18.96
C LYS A 273 -24.29 -10.86 17.51
N SER A 274 -23.15 -10.94 16.82
CA SER A 274 -23.05 -10.55 15.42
C SER A 274 -24.08 -11.30 14.57
N GLN A 275 -24.81 -10.55 13.73
CA GLN A 275 -25.72 -11.07 12.72
C GLN A 275 -25.14 -10.89 11.32
N THR A 276 -23.83 -10.67 11.21
CA THR A 276 -23.19 -10.46 9.90
C THR A 276 -23.47 -11.65 8.99
N PRO A 277 -24.10 -11.45 7.83
CA PRO A 277 -24.39 -12.51 6.89
C PRO A 277 -23.13 -13.25 6.46
N ALA A 278 -23.24 -14.54 6.20
CA ALA A 278 -22.12 -15.28 5.61
C ALA A 278 -21.69 -14.63 4.29
N PRO A 279 -20.38 -14.54 4.02
CA PRO A 279 -19.87 -13.92 2.80
C PRO A 279 -20.45 -14.59 1.52
N ASP A 280 -20.87 -13.78 0.55
CA ASP A 280 -21.27 -14.27 -0.77
C ASP A 280 -20.03 -14.57 -1.63
N MET A 281 -19.47 -15.75 -1.40
CA MET A 281 -18.32 -16.25 -2.19
C MET A 281 -18.70 -16.64 -3.62
N ALA A 282 -20.00 -16.83 -3.93
CA ALA A 282 -20.45 -17.18 -5.26
C ALA A 282 -20.28 -16.00 -6.23
N THR A 283 -20.66 -14.80 -5.82
CA THR A 283 -20.44 -13.56 -6.61
C THR A 283 -18.96 -13.34 -6.90
N ILE A 284 -18.09 -13.45 -5.90
CA ILE A 284 -16.64 -13.27 -6.05
C ILE A 284 -16.03 -14.36 -6.95
N SER A 285 -16.43 -15.63 -6.77
CA SER A 285 -15.94 -16.74 -7.59
C SER A 285 -16.40 -16.64 -9.05
N LYS A 286 -17.60 -16.11 -9.30
CA LYS A 286 -18.10 -15.81 -10.64
C LYS A 286 -17.23 -14.74 -11.31
N ALA A 287 -16.96 -13.63 -10.63
CA ALA A 287 -16.10 -12.56 -11.14
C ALA A 287 -14.69 -13.08 -11.48
N PHE A 288 -14.11 -13.93 -10.61
CA PHE A 288 -12.84 -14.60 -10.91
C PHE A 288 -12.91 -15.45 -12.18
N SER A 289 -13.96 -16.27 -12.32
CA SER A 289 -14.16 -17.13 -13.48
C SER A 289 -14.30 -16.32 -14.77
N GLU A 290 -15.04 -15.22 -14.75
CA GLU A 290 -15.19 -14.29 -15.86
C GLU A 290 -13.86 -13.65 -16.23
N THR A 291 -13.09 -13.18 -15.25
CA THR A 291 -11.75 -12.61 -15.45
C THR A 291 -10.79 -13.60 -16.09
N MET A 292 -10.74 -14.83 -15.59
CA MET A 292 -9.89 -15.87 -16.16
C MET A 292 -10.29 -16.22 -17.61
N ASN A 293 -11.59 -16.21 -17.90
CA ASN A 293 -12.07 -16.42 -19.28
C ASN A 293 -11.67 -15.27 -20.23
N VAL A 294 -11.83 -14.03 -19.78
CA VAL A 294 -11.49 -12.84 -20.58
C VAL A 294 -9.96 -12.77 -20.84
N VAL A 295 -9.16 -13.00 -19.80
CA VAL A 295 -7.70 -12.82 -19.87
C VAL A 295 -7.01 -14.04 -20.49
N LEU A 296 -7.33 -15.25 -20.03
CA LEU A 296 -6.63 -16.49 -20.43
C LEU A 296 -7.46 -17.39 -21.38
N GLY A 297 -8.67 -16.97 -21.75
CA GLY A 297 -9.52 -17.70 -22.69
C GLY A 297 -10.18 -18.96 -22.11
N LYS A 298 -10.11 -19.18 -20.79
CA LYS A 298 -10.73 -20.35 -20.15
C LYS A 298 -11.24 -20.00 -18.73
N PRO A 299 -12.53 -20.19 -18.44
CA PRO A 299 -13.09 -19.93 -17.13
C PRO A 299 -12.54 -20.89 -16.08
N ARG A 300 -12.38 -20.43 -14.84
CA ARG A 300 -11.89 -21.23 -13.70
C ARG A 300 -12.90 -21.17 -12.56
N GLN A 301 -13.27 -22.32 -12.05
CA GLN A 301 -14.12 -22.45 -10.88
C GLN A 301 -13.27 -22.55 -9.61
N ASN A 302 -13.85 -22.17 -8.47
CA ASN A 302 -13.24 -22.31 -7.16
C ASN A 302 -11.96 -21.50 -6.97
N LEU A 303 -12.11 -20.18 -6.77
CA LEU A 303 -11.05 -19.20 -6.50
C LEU A 303 -10.04 -19.70 -5.45
N GLN A 304 -10.50 -20.38 -4.40
CA GLN A 304 -9.67 -20.84 -3.30
C GLN A 304 -8.56 -21.82 -3.74
N LYS A 305 -8.78 -22.59 -4.80
CA LYS A 305 -7.74 -23.48 -5.37
C LYS A 305 -6.56 -22.70 -5.96
N PHE A 306 -6.82 -21.48 -6.40
CA PHE A 306 -5.81 -20.60 -7.04
C PHE A 306 -5.22 -19.58 -6.07
N GLU A 307 -5.70 -19.50 -4.84
CA GLU A 307 -5.31 -18.48 -3.86
C GLU A 307 -3.80 -18.41 -3.65
N LYS A 308 -3.14 -19.55 -3.43
CA LYS A 308 -1.68 -19.60 -3.24
C LYS A 308 -0.91 -19.03 -4.44
N TRP A 309 -1.39 -19.30 -5.65
CA TRP A 309 -0.80 -18.79 -6.88
C TRP A 309 -1.04 -17.28 -7.06
N LEU A 310 -2.25 -16.83 -6.79
CA LEU A 310 -2.59 -15.40 -6.86
C LEU A 310 -1.80 -14.58 -5.84
N LEU A 311 -1.61 -15.09 -4.63
CA LEU A 311 -0.89 -14.40 -3.55
C LEU A 311 0.65 -14.46 -3.65
N MET A 312 1.20 -15.09 -4.67
CA MET A 312 2.66 -15.34 -4.76
C MET A 312 3.51 -14.06 -4.71
N HIS A 313 3.07 -12.97 -5.35
CA HIS A 313 3.75 -11.68 -5.42
C HIS A 313 2.91 -10.54 -4.82
N THR A 314 1.96 -10.86 -3.99
CA THR A 314 1.20 -9.88 -3.21
C THR A 314 1.65 -9.91 -1.74
N ARG A 315 1.24 -8.93 -0.96
CA ARG A 315 1.51 -8.93 0.49
C ARG A 315 0.76 -10.08 1.15
N LYS A 316 1.46 -10.82 1.99
CA LYS A 316 0.87 -11.90 2.79
C LYS A 316 0.13 -11.35 3.99
N SER A 317 -0.70 -12.19 4.59
CA SER A 317 -1.35 -11.90 5.87
C SER A 317 -1.17 -13.09 6.80
N GLU A 318 -0.86 -12.82 8.06
CA GLU A 318 -0.74 -13.83 9.12
C GLU A 318 -2.06 -14.00 9.87
N PRO A 319 -2.45 -15.22 10.22
CA PRO A 319 -3.60 -15.45 11.06
C PRO A 319 -3.37 -14.93 12.49
N ALA A 320 -4.39 -14.28 13.05
CA ALA A 320 -4.43 -13.85 14.43
C ALA A 320 -5.82 -14.11 15.03
N ARG A 321 -6.00 -13.75 16.29
CA ARG A 321 -7.30 -13.87 16.96
C ARG A 321 -7.61 -12.60 17.74
N SER A 322 -8.88 -12.26 17.77
CA SER A 322 -9.36 -11.21 18.66
C SER A 322 -9.11 -11.55 20.12
N CYS A 323 -8.56 -10.62 20.88
CA CYS A 323 -8.39 -10.74 22.33
C CYS A 323 -9.72 -10.60 23.10
N ALA A 324 -10.77 -10.09 22.46
CA ALA A 324 -12.09 -9.92 23.02
C ALA A 324 -12.95 -11.19 22.92
N SER A 325 -13.11 -11.74 21.71
CA SER A 325 -13.99 -12.89 21.44
C SER A 325 -13.27 -14.15 20.99
N GLY A 326 -12.00 -14.06 20.60
CA GLY A 326 -11.28 -15.15 19.93
C GLY A 326 -11.61 -15.29 18.44
N ALA A 327 -12.37 -14.38 17.86
CA ALA A 327 -12.71 -14.38 16.43
C ALA A 327 -11.44 -14.39 15.55
N PRO A 328 -11.44 -15.13 14.41
CA PRO A 328 -10.29 -15.17 13.52
C PRO A 328 -10.06 -13.83 12.84
N LEU A 329 -8.81 -13.41 12.77
CA LEU A 329 -8.36 -12.18 12.13
C LEU A 329 -7.22 -12.49 11.16
N LEU A 330 -7.00 -11.61 10.19
CA LEU A 330 -5.80 -11.60 9.36
C LEU A 330 -5.04 -10.30 9.55
N VAL A 331 -3.73 -10.38 9.76
CA VAL A 331 -2.85 -9.22 9.91
C VAL A 331 -1.89 -9.18 8.72
N PRO A 332 -1.95 -8.15 7.89
CA PRO A 332 -1.07 -8.03 6.74
C PRO A 332 0.41 -7.91 7.12
N GLU A 333 1.29 -8.52 6.32
CA GLU A 333 2.73 -8.27 6.35
C GLU A 333 3.04 -6.92 5.69
N HIS A 334 2.55 -5.86 6.30
CA HIS A 334 2.78 -4.49 5.86
C HIS A 334 3.21 -3.65 7.05
N THR A 335 4.05 -2.65 6.83
CA THR A 335 4.80 -1.89 7.85
C THR A 335 4.00 -1.55 9.10
N ASP A 336 2.81 -0.98 8.96
CA ASP A 336 2.03 -0.52 10.11
C ASP A 336 1.38 -1.67 10.88
N PHE A 337 0.92 -2.69 10.17
CA PHE A 337 0.25 -3.84 10.77
C PHE A 337 1.22 -4.75 11.52
N LEU A 338 2.49 -4.82 11.07
CA LEU A 338 3.52 -5.60 11.76
C LEU A 338 3.84 -5.04 13.15
N LEU A 339 3.62 -3.74 13.35
CA LEU A 339 3.86 -3.06 14.62
C LEU A 339 2.69 -3.20 15.60
N MET A 340 1.53 -3.67 15.17
CA MET A 340 0.35 -3.84 16.02
C MET A 340 0.59 -4.96 17.05
N PRO A 341 0.49 -4.70 18.37
CA PRO A 341 0.62 -5.73 19.38
C PRO A 341 -0.51 -6.76 19.27
N ARG A 342 -0.13 -8.02 19.17
CA ARG A 342 -1.06 -9.14 18.92
C ARG A 342 -2.06 -9.39 20.04
N ASP A 343 -1.69 -9.03 21.26
CA ASP A 343 -2.52 -9.15 22.48
C ASP A 343 -3.59 -8.06 22.63
N ARG A 344 -3.65 -7.11 21.67
CA ARG A 344 -4.64 -6.00 21.66
C ARG A 344 -5.50 -5.98 20.40
N LEU A 345 -5.41 -7.03 19.59
CA LEU A 345 -6.19 -7.09 18.36
C LEU A 345 -7.64 -7.45 18.65
N VAL A 346 -8.54 -6.77 17.95
CA VAL A 346 -9.99 -7.02 17.95
C VAL A 346 -10.50 -6.93 16.51
N SER A 347 -11.67 -7.51 16.21
CA SER A 347 -12.33 -7.31 14.91
C SER A 347 -12.80 -5.86 14.77
N GLU A 348 -13.15 -5.44 13.57
CA GLU A 348 -13.66 -4.09 13.33
C GLU A 348 -15.00 -3.86 14.08
N GLU A 349 -15.91 -4.83 14.05
CA GLU A 349 -17.20 -4.73 14.77
C GLU A 349 -16.98 -4.58 16.28
N GLU A 350 -16.04 -5.35 16.84
CA GLU A 350 -15.65 -5.22 18.26
C GLU A 350 -14.98 -3.87 18.53
N ALA A 351 -14.09 -3.40 17.64
CA ALA A 351 -13.42 -2.12 17.76
C ALA A 351 -14.44 -0.95 17.81
N GLU A 352 -15.40 -0.95 16.89
CA GLU A 352 -16.47 0.06 16.88
C GLU A 352 -17.29 0.05 18.16
N PHE A 353 -17.68 -1.13 18.62
CA PHE A 353 -18.41 -1.27 19.88
C PHE A 353 -17.59 -0.77 21.06
N LEU A 354 -16.34 -1.20 21.17
CA LEU A 354 -15.44 -0.81 22.27
C LEU A 354 -15.14 0.69 22.25
N GLY A 355 -15.04 1.32 21.09
CA GLY A 355 -14.89 2.76 20.94
C GLY A 355 -16.02 3.56 21.60
N THR A 356 -17.24 3.00 21.65
CA THR A 356 -18.40 3.62 22.34
C THR A 356 -18.45 3.33 23.83
N LYS A 357 -17.75 2.32 24.33
CA LYS A 357 -17.83 1.83 25.72
C LYS A 357 -16.60 2.16 26.56
N LEU A 358 -15.43 2.21 25.93
CA LEU A 358 -14.17 2.42 26.65
C LEU A 358 -13.71 3.87 26.55
N ALA A 359 -13.54 4.49 27.69
CA ALA A 359 -12.96 5.83 27.82
C ALA A 359 -12.10 5.90 29.11
N LEU A 360 -11.09 6.75 29.07
CA LEU A 360 -10.32 7.08 30.27
C LEU A 360 -11.19 7.86 31.27
N THR A 361 -10.84 7.75 32.54
CA THR A 361 -11.47 8.58 33.56
C THR A 361 -10.95 10.03 33.50
N PRO A 362 -11.68 11.01 34.04
CA PRO A 362 -11.18 12.39 34.13
C PRO A 362 -9.83 12.49 34.86
N SER A 363 -9.59 11.65 35.88
CA SER A 363 -8.31 11.57 36.60
C SER A 363 -7.19 11.04 35.71
N ASP A 364 -7.45 9.98 34.91
CA ASP A 364 -6.47 9.43 33.96
C ASP A 364 -6.05 10.51 32.96
N VAL A 365 -7.03 11.22 32.36
CA VAL A 365 -6.78 12.26 31.37
C VAL A 365 -6.00 13.45 31.92
N GLN A 366 -6.30 13.86 33.17
CA GLN A 366 -5.59 14.95 33.85
C GLN A 366 -4.10 14.63 34.08
N GLN A 367 -3.79 13.36 34.35
CA GLN A 367 -2.44 12.89 34.65
C GLN A 367 -1.67 12.47 33.40
N LEU A 368 -2.34 12.32 32.23
CA LEU A 368 -1.75 11.79 31.02
C LEU A 368 -0.51 12.59 30.60
N SER A 369 0.55 11.86 30.28
CA SER A 369 1.82 12.32 29.72
C SER A 369 2.40 11.24 28.81
N LEU A 370 3.36 11.52 27.97
CA LEU A 370 4.02 10.49 27.15
C LEU A 370 4.69 9.41 28.02
N ALA A 371 5.23 9.78 29.16
CA ALA A 371 5.91 8.85 30.06
C ALA A 371 4.96 7.81 30.70
N ASN A 372 3.74 8.18 31.04
CA ASN A 372 2.76 7.29 31.68
C ASN A 372 1.67 6.77 30.73
N ALA A 373 1.64 7.25 29.48
CA ALA A 373 0.70 6.83 28.46
C ALA A 373 0.60 5.30 28.32
N PRO A 374 1.69 4.50 28.31
CA PRO A 374 1.58 3.05 28.23
C PRO A 374 0.63 2.44 29.26
N LYS A 375 0.79 2.80 30.54
CA LYS A 375 -0.04 2.29 31.63
C LYS A 375 -1.48 2.78 31.54
N ILE A 376 -1.69 4.06 31.22
CA ILE A 376 -3.03 4.65 31.15
C ILE A 376 -3.81 4.09 29.95
N LEU A 377 -3.18 4.02 28.78
CA LEU A 377 -3.80 3.53 27.55
C LEU A 377 -4.05 2.01 27.56
N SER A 378 -3.43 1.26 28.47
CA SER A 378 -3.67 -0.19 28.61
C SER A 378 -5.14 -0.54 28.81
N LYS A 379 -5.95 0.40 29.30
CA LYS A 379 -7.39 0.26 29.58
C LYS A 379 -8.27 0.36 28.33
N ILE A 380 -7.82 1.05 27.28
CA ILE A 380 -8.69 1.43 26.15
C ILE A 380 -8.08 1.17 24.77
N ALA A 381 -6.78 0.96 24.67
CA ALA A 381 -6.07 0.86 23.39
C ALA A 381 -6.21 -0.54 22.78
N TYR A 382 -7.31 -0.81 22.15
CA TYR A 382 -7.57 -2.00 21.33
C TYR A 382 -7.59 -1.62 19.85
N LEU A 383 -7.01 -2.46 19.01
CA LEU A 383 -6.65 -2.14 17.63
C LEU A 383 -7.28 -3.15 16.66
N SER A 384 -7.91 -2.67 15.61
CA SER A 384 -8.37 -3.58 14.55
C SER A 384 -7.38 -3.61 13.37
N PRO A 385 -7.02 -4.77 12.83
CA PRO A 385 -6.36 -4.86 11.53
C PRO A 385 -7.31 -4.56 10.38
N GLU A 386 -8.62 -4.60 10.60
CA GLU A 386 -9.67 -4.29 9.64
C GLU A 386 -10.07 -2.81 9.73
N PHE A 387 -10.49 -2.23 8.61
CA PHE A 387 -11.00 -0.86 8.55
C PHE A 387 -11.82 -0.67 7.28
N ASN A 388 -13.13 -0.64 7.41
CA ASN A 388 -14.06 -0.48 6.30
C ASN A 388 -14.78 0.86 6.40
N VAL A 389 -14.65 1.70 5.38
CA VAL A 389 -15.24 3.04 5.34
C VAL A 389 -16.02 3.24 4.04
N GLY A 390 -17.15 3.93 4.14
CA GLY A 390 -18.02 4.19 2.99
C GLY A 390 -18.94 3.01 2.64
N ASN A 391 -19.24 2.83 1.36
CA ASN A 391 -20.17 1.80 0.88
C ASN A 391 -19.49 0.44 0.70
N CYS A 392 -18.96 -0.11 1.76
CA CYS A 392 -18.33 -1.43 1.74
C CYS A 392 -19.33 -2.56 1.91
N ARG A 393 -19.28 -3.57 1.04
CA ARG A 393 -20.17 -4.74 1.10
C ARG A 393 -19.45 -5.98 0.58
N ASN A 394 -19.65 -7.11 1.27
CA ASN A 394 -19.17 -8.43 0.89
C ASN A 394 -17.65 -8.45 0.62
N ASN A 395 -16.85 -8.00 1.60
CA ASN A 395 -15.39 -7.94 1.52
C ASN A 395 -14.72 -8.93 2.52
N PRO A 396 -14.95 -10.25 2.36
CA PRO A 396 -14.41 -11.21 3.30
C PRO A 396 -12.87 -11.23 3.30
N PHE A 397 -12.30 -11.22 4.51
CA PHE A 397 -10.86 -11.26 4.77
C PHE A 397 -10.08 -10.08 4.17
N CYS A 398 -10.74 -8.95 3.89
CA CYS A 398 -10.09 -7.70 3.51
C CYS A 398 -9.68 -6.91 4.76
N GLN A 399 -8.56 -6.18 4.71
CA GLN A 399 -8.04 -5.52 5.91
C GLN A 399 -8.30 -4.00 5.95
N VAL A 400 -8.17 -3.30 4.84
CA VAL A 400 -8.51 -1.87 4.74
C VAL A 400 -9.26 -1.65 3.44
N THR A 401 -10.51 -1.21 3.52
CA THR A 401 -11.34 -1.00 2.35
C THR A 401 -12.07 0.34 2.42
N PHE A 402 -12.09 1.04 1.31
CA PHE A 402 -12.86 2.27 1.12
C PHE A 402 -13.76 2.09 -0.10
N ASP A 403 -15.08 2.27 0.07
CA ASP A 403 -16.09 2.19 -1.01
C ASP A 403 -15.93 0.98 -1.95
N SER A 404 -15.53 -0.17 -1.40
CA SER A 404 -15.22 -1.37 -2.19
C SER A 404 -16.26 -2.47 -1.96
N THR A 405 -16.55 -3.24 -3.01
CA THR A 405 -17.58 -4.28 -2.97
C THR A 405 -17.14 -5.58 -3.62
N ASP A 406 -17.57 -6.71 -3.05
CA ASP A 406 -17.31 -8.05 -3.57
C ASP A 406 -15.80 -8.34 -3.74
N CYS A 407 -14.99 -7.92 -2.74
CA CYS A 407 -13.56 -8.13 -2.72
C CYS A 407 -13.17 -9.26 -1.75
N TYR A 408 -12.16 -10.04 -2.12
CA TYR A 408 -11.68 -11.19 -1.35
C TYR A 408 -10.19 -11.09 -1.04
N ARG A 409 -9.80 -11.15 0.26
CA ARG A 409 -8.39 -11.12 0.69
C ARG A 409 -7.60 -9.99 0.04
N THR A 410 -8.17 -8.79 0.01
CA THR A 410 -7.50 -7.61 -0.53
C THR A 410 -7.03 -6.71 0.61
N ILE A 411 -5.81 -6.24 0.54
CA ILE A 411 -5.20 -5.32 1.49
C ILE A 411 -5.16 -3.94 0.83
N LEU A 412 -5.72 -2.90 1.46
CA LEU A 412 -5.79 -1.54 0.93
C LEU A 412 -6.56 -1.45 -0.41
N SER A 413 -7.86 -1.72 -0.39
CA SER A 413 -8.72 -1.52 -1.55
C SER A 413 -9.49 -0.20 -1.46
N ILE A 414 -9.52 0.55 -2.57
CA ILE A 414 -10.23 1.82 -2.69
C ILE A 414 -11.04 1.81 -3.98
N ASN A 415 -12.36 1.96 -3.90
CA ASN A 415 -13.27 1.86 -5.06
C ASN A 415 -13.01 0.61 -5.90
N ALA A 416 -12.65 -0.50 -5.27
CA ALA A 416 -12.42 -1.76 -5.96
C ALA A 416 -13.69 -2.60 -5.98
N LYS A 417 -13.92 -3.30 -7.09
CA LYS A 417 -15.09 -4.17 -7.23
C LYS A 417 -14.70 -5.54 -7.78
N GLN A 418 -15.42 -6.58 -7.34
CA GLN A 418 -15.32 -7.94 -7.91
C GLN A 418 -13.87 -8.40 -8.10
N SER A 419 -13.04 -8.20 -7.07
CA SER A 419 -11.59 -8.36 -7.14
C SER A 419 -11.08 -9.23 -5.99
N GLY A 420 -9.89 -9.81 -6.12
CA GLY A 420 -9.40 -10.67 -5.03
C GLY A 420 -7.91 -10.94 -5.01
N CYS A 421 -7.41 -11.26 -3.81
CA CYS A 421 -6.01 -11.58 -3.56
C CYS A 421 -5.05 -10.44 -3.97
N ASN A 422 -5.43 -9.19 -3.70
CA ASN A 422 -4.67 -8.02 -4.14
C ASN A 422 -4.03 -7.28 -2.97
N PHE A 423 -3.02 -6.49 -3.30
CA PHE A 423 -2.50 -5.43 -2.44
C PHE A 423 -2.61 -4.08 -3.16
N TRP A 424 -3.20 -3.09 -2.51
CA TRP A 424 -3.41 -1.73 -3.01
C TRP A 424 -4.06 -1.68 -4.41
N CYS A 425 -5.29 -2.19 -4.48
CA CYS A 425 -6.13 -2.14 -5.67
C CYS A 425 -7.05 -0.92 -5.58
N ARG A 426 -7.01 -0.04 -6.58
CA ARG A 426 -7.74 1.22 -6.54
C ARG A 426 -8.45 1.53 -7.84
N ASP A 427 -9.72 2.03 -7.74
CA ASP A 427 -10.54 2.45 -8.87
C ASP A 427 -10.54 1.39 -9.99
N SER A 428 -10.66 0.10 -9.60
CA SER A 428 -10.42 -1.04 -10.49
C SER A 428 -11.45 -2.15 -10.27
N GLU A 429 -11.68 -2.94 -11.32
CA GLU A 429 -12.68 -4.00 -11.31
C GLU A 429 -12.13 -5.28 -11.97
N HIS A 430 -12.57 -6.47 -11.51
CA HIS A 430 -12.09 -7.76 -12.05
C HIS A 430 -10.57 -7.93 -12.01
N VAL A 431 -9.93 -7.57 -10.89
CA VAL A 431 -8.49 -7.67 -10.69
C VAL A 431 -8.17 -8.74 -9.66
N PHE A 432 -7.31 -9.71 -10.02
CA PHE A 432 -6.96 -10.84 -9.16
C PHE A 432 -5.45 -11.09 -9.09
N GLY A 433 -4.94 -11.28 -7.87
CA GLY A 433 -3.54 -11.61 -7.62
C GLY A 433 -2.55 -10.49 -7.93
N SER A 434 -3.00 -9.25 -7.87
CA SER A 434 -2.27 -8.07 -8.34
C SER A 434 -1.77 -7.21 -7.19
N ASN A 435 -0.71 -6.44 -7.46
CA ASN A 435 -0.07 -5.58 -6.48
C ASN A 435 0.08 -4.17 -7.05
N GLU A 436 -0.57 -3.18 -6.41
CA GLU A 436 -0.51 -1.77 -6.81
C GLU A 436 -1.08 -1.49 -8.21
N VAL A 437 -2.33 -1.85 -8.41
CA VAL A 437 -3.03 -1.65 -9.69
C VAL A 437 -4.11 -0.58 -9.56
N ARG A 438 -4.14 0.36 -10.49
CA ARG A 438 -5.07 1.51 -10.47
C ARG A 438 -5.76 1.70 -11.83
N TRP A 439 -7.04 2.10 -11.80
CA TRP A 439 -7.87 2.39 -12.99
C TRP A 439 -7.84 1.28 -14.04
N SER A 440 -7.92 0.04 -13.59
CA SER A 440 -7.66 -1.13 -14.43
C SER A 440 -8.79 -2.15 -14.37
N GLU A 441 -8.93 -2.95 -15.40
CA GLU A 441 -10.03 -3.88 -15.55
C GLU A 441 -9.58 -5.23 -16.16
N PHE A 442 -10.13 -6.35 -15.68
CA PHE A 442 -9.79 -7.70 -16.14
C PHE A 442 -8.29 -7.99 -16.12
N CYS A 443 -7.67 -7.86 -14.95
CA CYS A 443 -6.24 -8.08 -14.80
C CYS A 443 -5.93 -9.24 -13.85
N VAL A 444 -4.94 -10.05 -14.23
CA VAL A 444 -4.48 -11.17 -13.39
C VAL A 444 -2.97 -11.06 -13.19
N LYS A 445 -2.55 -11.01 -11.91
CA LYS A 445 -1.13 -10.94 -11.54
C LYS A 445 -0.38 -9.79 -12.22
N CYS A 446 -0.94 -8.59 -12.14
CA CYS A 446 -0.31 -7.37 -12.63
C CYS A 446 0.23 -6.54 -11.47
N TYR A 447 1.35 -5.84 -11.68
CA TYR A 447 2.12 -5.21 -10.61
C TYR A 447 2.49 -3.78 -10.98
N ARG A 448 2.19 -2.80 -10.10
CA ARG A 448 2.52 -1.37 -10.30
C ARG A 448 2.03 -0.80 -11.64
N CYS A 449 0.83 -1.22 -12.05
CA CYS A 449 0.26 -0.85 -13.34
C CYS A 449 -0.90 0.13 -13.20
N GLU A 450 -1.08 0.97 -14.22
CA GLU A 450 -2.19 1.92 -14.29
C GLU A 450 -2.87 1.89 -15.66
N LYS A 451 -4.20 2.00 -15.66
CA LYS A 451 -5.02 2.05 -16.88
C LYS A 451 -4.77 0.87 -17.82
N ILE A 452 -4.60 -0.32 -17.26
CA ILE A 452 -4.41 -1.52 -18.06
C ILE A 452 -5.69 -2.36 -18.13
N GLN A 453 -5.86 -3.06 -19.24
CA GLN A 453 -7.05 -3.89 -19.49
C GLN A 453 -6.66 -5.25 -20.07
N ARG A 454 -7.28 -6.33 -19.59
CA ARG A 454 -7.07 -7.71 -20.07
C ARG A 454 -5.60 -8.11 -20.10
N CYS A 455 -4.89 -7.80 -19.00
CA CYS A 455 -3.46 -8.05 -18.90
C CYS A 455 -3.14 -9.19 -17.92
N TYR A 456 -2.04 -9.88 -18.19
CA TYR A 456 -1.53 -10.98 -17.39
C TYR A 456 -0.02 -10.84 -17.15
N GLU A 457 0.42 -10.95 -15.89
CA GLU A 457 1.84 -10.87 -15.51
C GLU A 457 2.54 -9.62 -16.09
N CYS A 458 1.86 -8.45 -16.06
CA CYS A 458 2.44 -7.18 -16.45
C CYS A 458 2.96 -6.39 -15.25
N ASP A 459 4.09 -5.73 -15.43
CA ASP A 459 4.73 -4.95 -14.37
C ASP A 459 5.11 -3.54 -14.84
N SER A 460 4.79 -2.53 -14.04
CA SER A 460 5.12 -1.12 -14.32
C SER A 460 4.61 -0.63 -15.68
N CYS A 461 3.45 -1.13 -16.12
CA CYS A 461 2.86 -0.77 -17.41
C CYS A 461 1.79 0.31 -17.28
N TRP A 462 1.70 1.18 -18.28
CA TRP A 462 0.78 2.31 -18.34
C TRP A 462 -0.01 2.29 -19.65
N ASP A 463 -1.34 2.46 -19.57
CA ASP A 463 -2.24 2.55 -20.73
C ASP A 463 -2.07 1.40 -21.75
N CYS A 464 -1.99 0.18 -21.22
CA CYS A 464 -1.76 -1.03 -22.02
C CYS A 464 -2.99 -1.94 -22.03
N SER A 465 -3.18 -2.69 -23.12
CA SER A 465 -4.27 -3.67 -23.22
C SER A 465 -3.83 -4.97 -23.90
N ASP A 466 -4.43 -6.08 -23.46
CA ASP A 466 -4.20 -7.41 -24.02
C ASP A 466 -2.71 -7.84 -24.01
N CYS A 467 -1.99 -7.41 -22.94
CA CYS A 467 -0.55 -7.63 -22.79
C CYS A 467 -0.24 -8.75 -21.80
N PHE A 468 0.82 -9.53 -22.12
CA PHE A 468 1.28 -10.68 -21.34
C PHE A 468 2.78 -10.59 -21.09
N PHE A 469 3.21 -10.72 -19.83
CA PHE A 469 4.63 -10.68 -19.46
C PHE A 469 5.37 -9.44 -19.98
N CYS A 470 4.76 -8.27 -19.82
CA CYS A 470 5.33 -7.00 -20.25
C CYS A 470 5.83 -6.17 -19.06
N HIS A 471 6.95 -5.48 -19.22
CA HIS A 471 7.52 -4.61 -18.19
C HIS A 471 7.85 -3.23 -18.73
N ASN A 472 7.48 -2.18 -17.98
CA ASN A 472 7.74 -0.77 -18.29
C ASN A 472 7.33 -0.39 -19.71
N CYS A 473 6.07 -0.72 -20.06
CA CYS A 473 5.49 -0.45 -21.37
C CYS A 473 4.41 0.64 -21.27
N GLU A 474 4.35 1.50 -22.28
CA GLU A 474 3.36 2.58 -22.37
C GLU A 474 2.65 2.56 -23.74
N ASN A 475 1.31 2.62 -23.72
CA ASN A 475 0.48 2.57 -24.91
C ASN A 475 0.80 1.35 -25.81
N VAL A 476 0.93 0.18 -25.19
CA VAL A 476 1.22 -1.09 -25.87
C VAL A 476 -0.03 -1.95 -25.88
N ARG A 477 -0.34 -2.55 -27.02
CA ARG A 477 -1.57 -3.34 -27.21
C ARG A 477 -1.26 -4.68 -27.88
N ASP A 478 -2.04 -5.70 -27.52
CA ASP A 478 -1.89 -7.03 -28.13
C ASP A 478 -0.40 -7.43 -28.22
N SER A 479 0.31 -7.51 -27.10
CA SER A 479 1.76 -7.71 -27.12
C SER A 479 2.23 -8.63 -25.99
N MET A 480 3.33 -9.32 -26.20
CA MET A 480 3.86 -10.28 -25.23
C MET A 480 5.38 -10.15 -25.07
N PHE A 481 5.88 -10.36 -23.84
CA PHE A 481 7.31 -10.35 -23.52
C PHE A 481 8.02 -9.07 -23.98
N CYS A 482 7.34 -7.92 -23.85
CA CYS A 482 7.88 -6.61 -24.20
C CYS A 482 8.46 -5.90 -22.98
N PHE A 483 9.63 -5.31 -23.15
CA PHE A 483 10.37 -4.62 -22.09
C PHE A 483 10.81 -3.24 -22.56
N ASN A 484 10.46 -2.22 -21.78
CA ASN A 484 10.95 -0.86 -22.02
C ASN A 484 10.61 -0.31 -23.42
N VAL A 485 9.35 -0.42 -23.84
CA VAL A 485 8.90 0.08 -25.15
C VAL A 485 7.61 0.87 -25.06
N LYS A 486 7.38 1.73 -26.04
CA LYS A 486 6.16 2.52 -26.20
C LYS A 486 5.54 2.33 -27.58
N ASN A 487 4.22 2.55 -27.65
CA ASN A 487 3.47 2.62 -28.92
C ASN A 487 3.67 1.37 -29.81
N LYS A 488 3.54 0.18 -29.24
CA LYS A 488 3.65 -1.09 -29.97
C LYS A 488 2.32 -1.81 -30.07
N LYS A 489 2.15 -2.53 -31.18
CA LYS A 489 0.99 -3.41 -31.39
C LYS A 489 1.43 -4.72 -32.03
N TYR A 490 0.81 -5.82 -31.60
CA TYR A 490 1.15 -7.18 -32.06
C TYR A 490 2.65 -7.51 -31.92
N ALA A 491 3.27 -7.02 -30.85
CA ALA A 491 4.70 -7.18 -30.62
C ALA A 491 5.02 -8.39 -29.75
N ILE A 492 6.13 -9.07 -30.08
CA ILE A 492 6.77 -10.09 -29.25
C ILE A 492 8.24 -9.71 -29.07
N GLY A 493 8.74 -9.66 -27.83
CA GLY A 493 10.13 -9.29 -27.54
C GLY A 493 10.53 -7.97 -28.20
N ASN A 494 9.65 -6.96 -28.12
CA ASN A 494 9.83 -5.60 -28.66
C ASN A 494 9.73 -5.46 -30.20
N VAL A 495 9.45 -6.53 -30.91
CA VAL A 495 9.33 -6.53 -32.40
C VAL A 495 7.89 -6.76 -32.83
N GLU A 496 7.36 -5.86 -33.63
CA GLU A 496 6.02 -6.00 -34.21
C GLU A 496 5.98 -7.09 -35.29
N LEU A 497 4.94 -7.89 -35.26
CA LEU A 497 4.68 -8.98 -36.17
C LEU A 497 3.40 -8.73 -36.98
N PRO A 498 3.20 -9.41 -38.14
CA PRO A 498 1.89 -9.49 -38.76
C PRO A 498 0.85 -10.03 -37.75
N ARG A 499 -0.34 -9.45 -37.77
CA ARG A 499 -1.41 -9.77 -36.80
C ARG A 499 -1.70 -11.27 -36.73
N GLU A 500 -1.80 -11.91 -37.88
CA GLU A 500 -2.11 -13.35 -37.97
C GLU A 500 -1.07 -14.18 -37.26
N LYS A 501 0.21 -13.85 -37.44
CA LYS A 501 1.32 -14.56 -36.80
C LYS A 501 1.39 -14.34 -35.32
N TYR A 502 1.14 -13.10 -34.86
CA TYR A 502 1.00 -12.81 -33.44
C TYR A 502 -0.13 -13.64 -32.81
N MET A 503 -1.29 -13.70 -33.45
CA MET A 503 -2.46 -14.42 -32.90
C MET A 503 -2.21 -15.94 -32.85
N GLU A 504 -1.49 -16.50 -33.82
CA GLU A 504 -1.07 -17.92 -33.83
C GLU A 504 -0.21 -18.23 -32.58
N ILE A 505 0.82 -17.42 -32.34
CA ILE A 505 1.74 -17.59 -31.21
C ILE A 505 0.99 -17.36 -29.89
N LYS A 506 0.18 -16.30 -29.77
CA LYS A 506 -0.65 -16.02 -28.59
C LYS A 506 -1.51 -17.23 -28.24
N LYS A 507 -2.14 -17.86 -29.24
CA LYS A 507 -2.98 -19.06 -29.02
C LYS A 507 -2.17 -20.22 -28.44
N ALA A 508 -0.98 -20.50 -28.96
CA ALA A 508 -0.10 -21.56 -28.47
C ALA A 508 0.31 -21.29 -26.98
N ILE A 509 0.70 -20.07 -26.66
CA ILE A 509 1.07 -19.65 -25.30
C ILE A 509 -0.12 -19.80 -24.33
N LEU A 510 -1.32 -19.35 -24.72
CA LEU A 510 -2.52 -19.49 -23.90
C LEU A 510 -2.89 -20.96 -23.64
N LEU A 511 -2.72 -21.83 -24.64
CA LEU A 511 -2.94 -23.28 -24.47
C LEU A 511 -1.96 -23.88 -23.45
N GLN A 512 -0.68 -23.53 -23.53
CA GLN A 512 0.33 -23.98 -22.57
C GLN A 512 0.05 -23.48 -21.15
N LEU A 513 -0.22 -22.18 -20.96
CA LEU A 513 -0.58 -21.60 -19.65
C LEU A 513 -1.81 -22.28 -19.05
N ASN A 514 -2.83 -22.52 -19.86
CA ASN A 514 -4.03 -23.20 -19.41
C ASN A 514 -3.78 -24.65 -19.00
N SER A 515 -2.95 -25.38 -19.75
CA SER A 515 -2.56 -26.76 -19.42
C SER A 515 -1.82 -26.82 -18.08
N GLU A 516 -0.89 -25.91 -17.81
CA GLU A 516 -0.16 -25.85 -16.55
C GLU A 516 -1.09 -25.53 -15.37
N LEU A 517 -1.99 -24.56 -15.52
CA LEU A 517 -2.96 -24.21 -14.49
C LEU A 517 -3.95 -25.34 -14.18
N GLU A 518 -4.21 -26.25 -15.12
CA GLU A 518 -5.06 -27.44 -14.91
C GLU A 518 -4.35 -28.59 -14.22
N SER A 519 -3.08 -28.79 -14.52
CA SER A 519 -2.27 -29.86 -13.90
C SER A 519 -2.00 -29.62 -12.40
N GLY A 520 -2.36 -28.44 -11.89
CA GLY A 520 -2.08 -28.04 -10.50
C GLY A 520 -0.62 -27.62 -10.26
N SER A 521 0.25 -27.73 -11.27
CA SER A 521 1.56 -27.09 -11.29
C SER A 521 1.35 -25.61 -11.60
N LEU A 522 0.84 -24.88 -10.61
CA LEU A 522 0.60 -23.43 -10.66
C LEU A 522 1.76 -22.76 -11.37
N SER A 523 1.47 -22.05 -12.45
CA SER A 523 2.43 -21.54 -13.43
C SER A 523 3.81 -21.21 -12.84
N LYS A 524 4.84 -21.92 -13.30
CA LYS A 524 6.24 -21.65 -12.95
C LYS A 524 6.72 -20.30 -13.50
N TRP A 525 5.91 -19.67 -14.38
CA TRP A 525 6.22 -18.44 -15.08
C TRP A 525 5.66 -17.22 -14.32
N SER A 526 6.52 -16.29 -14.03
CA SER A 526 6.17 -14.96 -13.51
C SER A 526 7.02 -13.93 -14.26
N ILE A 527 6.50 -12.72 -14.41
CA ILE A 527 7.28 -11.60 -14.96
C ILE A 527 8.64 -11.46 -14.26
N PHE A 528 8.73 -11.78 -12.98
CA PHE A 528 9.96 -11.65 -12.20
C PHE A 528 11.00 -12.76 -12.45
N ASN A 529 10.63 -13.91 -12.99
CA ASN A 529 11.57 -15.01 -13.21
C ASN A 529 11.95 -15.25 -14.69
N ILE A 530 11.24 -14.65 -15.63
CA ILE A 530 11.53 -14.82 -17.07
C ILE A 530 12.82 -14.14 -17.52
N VAL A 531 13.33 -13.16 -16.76
CA VAL A 531 14.58 -12.41 -17.05
C VAL A 531 15.78 -12.97 -16.28
N ALA A 532 15.58 -13.86 -15.34
CA ALA A 532 16.62 -14.33 -14.41
C ALA A 532 17.21 -15.70 -14.76
N ARG A 533 17.07 -16.15 -16.00
CA ARG A 533 17.62 -17.43 -16.49
C ARG A 533 18.98 -17.31 -17.14
#